data_91151be7efc40ab56f45cf474abaac55
#
_entry.id   91151be7efc40ab56f45cf474abaac55
#
_cell.length_a   1.000
_cell.length_b   1.000
_cell.length_c   1.000
_cell.angle_alpha   90.00
_cell.angle_beta   90.00
_cell.angle_gamma   90.00
#
_symmetry.space_group_name_H-M   'P 1'
#
loop_
_entity.id
_entity.type
_entity.pdbx_description
1 polymer ?
#
loop_
_entity_poly.entity_id
_entity_poly.type
_entity_poly.pdbx_seq_one_letter_code
_entity_poly.pdbx_strand_id
1 'polypeptide(L)'
;MPLVYPKDVALALGLSKIGFVGRFIARIVMWFLRLHKINTIYDRCLANSDEAHFTSSLLYQFRANYHISPSELKRIPTKGPVVLVSNHALGGLDGIMLIHLLQDVRPDFKLMANFILERVTLLKKWFIGVNPFDDSLTSKSSIGGFRQVLRHLENDGLFAVFPAGEVASKLKKQVPID
;
A
#
# COMPACT_ATOMS: atom_id res chain seq x y z
N MET A 1 -12.14 13.18 4.87
CA MET A 1 -11.77 13.43 3.45
C MET A 1 -11.67 12.09 2.75
N PRO A 2 -12.39 11.84 1.63
CA PRO A 2 -12.40 10.48 1.04
C PRO A 2 -11.00 10.02 0.62
N LEU A 3 -10.69 8.76 0.84
CA LEU A 3 -9.44 8.13 0.42
C LEU A 3 -9.39 7.91 -1.09
N VAL A 4 -10.51 7.48 -1.67
CA VAL A 4 -10.65 7.20 -3.10
C VAL A 4 -11.65 8.17 -3.72
N TYR A 5 -11.21 8.89 -4.77
CA TYR A 5 -12.04 9.83 -5.52
C TYR A 5 -12.44 9.28 -6.89
N PRO A 6 -13.55 9.74 -7.48
CA PRO A 6 -13.93 9.36 -8.84
C PRO A 6 -12.85 9.66 -9.89
N LYS A 7 -12.06 10.71 -9.68
CA LYS A 7 -10.94 11.06 -10.56
C LYS A 7 -9.81 10.02 -10.56
N ASP A 8 -9.57 9.40 -9.41
CA ASP A 8 -8.52 8.38 -9.26
C ASP A 8 -8.96 7.09 -9.98
N VAL A 9 -10.24 6.73 -9.84
CA VAL A 9 -10.82 5.58 -10.54
C VAL A 9 -10.87 5.83 -12.05
N ALA A 10 -11.24 7.05 -12.49
CA ALA A 10 -11.22 7.43 -13.89
C ALA A 10 -9.80 7.35 -14.49
N LEU A 11 -8.78 7.75 -13.72
CA LEU A 11 -7.39 7.63 -14.13
C LEU A 11 -6.97 6.16 -14.27
N ALA A 12 -7.26 5.34 -13.27
CA ALA A 12 -6.93 3.91 -13.27
C ALA A 12 -7.62 3.13 -14.41
N LEU A 13 -8.81 3.58 -14.85
CA LEU A 13 -9.54 3.00 -15.96
C LEU A 13 -9.18 3.60 -17.34
N GLY A 14 -8.21 4.53 -17.39
CA GLY A 14 -7.87 5.22 -18.64
C GLY A 14 -8.94 6.21 -19.15
N LEU A 15 -9.95 6.52 -18.31
CA LEU A 15 -11.09 7.37 -18.66
C LEU A 15 -10.84 8.86 -18.42
N SER A 16 -9.65 9.24 -17.98
CA SER A 16 -9.30 10.63 -17.66
C SER A 16 -9.44 11.58 -18.88
N LYS A 17 -9.22 11.06 -20.08
CA LYS A 17 -9.27 11.83 -21.34
C LYS A 17 -10.70 12.26 -21.73
N ILE A 18 -11.73 11.58 -21.27
CA ILE A 18 -13.14 11.88 -21.58
C ILE A 18 -13.83 12.74 -20.51
N GLY A 19 -13.04 13.44 -19.69
CA GLY A 19 -13.47 14.53 -18.80
C GLY A 19 -14.63 14.17 -17.87
N PHE A 20 -15.78 14.85 -18.01
CA PHE A 20 -16.95 14.67 -17.16
C PHE A 20 -17.57 13.27 -17.31
N VAL A 21 -17.64 12.75 -18.53
CA VAL A 21 -18.20 11.40 -18.80
C VAL A 21 -17.36 10.33 -18.10
N GLY A 22 -16.03 10.43 -18.16
CA GLY A 22 -15.14 9.50 -17.46
C GLY A 22 -15.34 9.51 -15.95
N ARG A 23 -15.54 10.68 -15.35
CA ARG A 23 -15.84 10.80 -13.92
C ARG A 23 -17.23 10.24 -13.55
N PHE A 24 -18.20 10.37 -14.43
CA PHE A 24 -19.53 9.78 -14.24
C PHE A 24 -19.46 8.25 -14.26
N ILE A 25 -18.76 7.66 -15.26
CA ILE A 25 -18.54 6.21 -15.33
C ILE A 25 -17.76 5.73 -14.09
N ALA A 26 -16.71 6.45 -13.67
CA ALA A 26 -15.96 6.13 -12.47
C ALA A 26 -16.84 6.11 -11.21
N ARG A 27 -17.84 7.00 -11.07
CA ARG A 27 -18.81 6.96 -9.96
C ARG A 27 -19.67 5.70 -9.99
N ILE A 28 -20.12 5.28 -11.17
CA ILE A 28 -20.88 4.03 -11.33
C ILE A 28 -20.02 2.84 -10.92
N VAL A 29 -18.77 2.79 -11.39
CA VAL A 29 -17.82 1.73 -11.02
C VAL A 29 -17.56 1.74 -9.51
N MET A 30 -17.34 2.90 -8.90
CA MET A 30 -17.18 3.04 -7.45
C MET A 30 -18.38 2.53 -6.67
N TRP A 31 -19.59 2.79 -7.16
CA TRP A 31 -20.83 2.30 -6.56
C TRP A 31 -20.93 0.78 -6.68
N PHE A 32 -20.71 0.24 -7.87
CA PHE A 32 -20.74 -1.21 -8.14
C PHE A 32 -19.72 -1.98 -7.32
N LEU A 33 -18.46 -1.49 -7.28
CA LEU A 33 -17.36 -2.08 -6.49
C LEU A 33 -17.45 -1.73 -4.99
N ARG A 34 -18.48 -0.99 -4.58
CA ARG A 34 -18.70 -0.55 -3.19
C ARG A 34 -17.50 0.20 -2.58
N LEU A 35 -16.70 0.92 -3.39
CA LEU A 35 -15.53 1.67 -2.93
C LEU A 35 -15.88 2.78 -1.94
N HIS A 36 -17.13 3.25 -1.95
CA HIS A 36 -17.66 4.16 -0.91
C HIS A 36 -17.55 3.57 0.50
N LYS A 37 -17.66 2.23 0.65
CA LYS A 37 -17.49 1.57 1.95
C LYS A 37 -16.06 1.69 2.48
N ILE A 38 -15.06 1.67 1.58
CA ILE A 38 -13.66 1.88 1.96
C ILE A 38 -13.49 3.28 2.54
N ASN A 39 -14.07 4.30 1.89
CA ASN A 39 -14.04 5.66 2.41
C ASN A 39 -14.72 5.76 3.78
N THR A 40 -15.89 5.14 3.95
CA THR A 40 -16.61 5.13 5.23
C THR A 40 -15.81 4.43 6.35
N ILE A 41 -15.17 3.30 6.04
CA ILE A 41 -14.30 2.59 6.99
C ILE A 41 -13.11 3.47 7.37
N TYR A 42 -12.45 4.05 6.37
CA TYR A 42 -11.32 4.95 6.59
C TYR A 42 -11.69 6.13 7.49
N ASP A 43 -12.76 6.87 7.15
CA ASP A 43 -13.21 8.03 7.93
C ASP A 43 -13.59 7.63 9.37
N ARG A 44 -14.22 6.47 9.54
CA ARG A 44 -14.57 5.93 10.88
C ARG A 44 -13.31 5.57 11.70
N CYS A 45 -12.34 4.91 11.10
CA CYS A 45 -11.09 4.57 11.77
C CYS A 45 -10.31 5.84 12.10
N LEU A 46 -10.27 6.83 11.20
CA LEU A 46 -9.58 8.10 11.43
C LEU A 46 -10.20 8.90 12.59
N ALA A 47 -11.52 8.84 12.75
CA ALA A 47 -12.22 9.55 13.82
C ALA A 47 -12.09 8.89 15.20
N ASN A 48 -11.85 7.56 15.24
CA ASN A 48 -11.91 6.77 16.47
C ASN A 48 -10.57 6.13 16.88
N SER A 49 -9.50 6.38 16.14
CA SER A 49 -8.17 5.79 16.42
C SER A 49 -7.09 6.84 16.36
N ASP A 50 -6.13 6.73 17.25
CA ASP A 50 -4.85 7.41 17.14
C ASP A 50 -3.92 6.66 16.16
N GLU A 51 -2.72 7.19 15.98
CA GLU A 51 -1.74 6.63 15.06
C GLU A 51 -1.32 5.19 15.43
N ALA A 52 -1.20 4.89 16.72
CA ALA A 52 -0.78 3.58 17.21
C ALA A 52 -1.84 2.48 16.94
N HIS A 53 -3.12 2.83 17.05
CA HIS A 53 -4.22 1.89 16.94
C HIS A 53 -4.91 1.89 15.56
N PHE A 54 -4.48 2.76 14.65
CA PHE A 54 -5.15 2.92 13.35
C PHE A 54 -5.12 1.65 12.50
N THR A 55 -3.98 0.98 12.41
CA THR A 55 -3.84 -0.27 11.67
C THR A 55 -4.67 -1.41 12.26
N SER A 56 -4.70 -1.54 13.60
CA SER A 56 -5.54 -2.49 14.31
C SER A 56 -7.02 -2.24 14.02
N SER A 57 -7.45 -0.98 14.04
CA SER A 57 -8.83 -0.59 13.74
C SER A 57 -9.21 -0.92 12.31
N LEU A 58 -8.31 -0.69 11.34
CA LEU A 58 -8.53 -1.08 9.95
C LEU A 58 -8.67 -2.60 9.81
N LEU A 59 -7.76 -3.38 10.39
CA LEU A 59 -7.83 -4.85 10.36
C LEU A 59 -9.13 -5.36 10.96
N TYR A 60 -9.56 -4.81 12.10
CA TYR A 60 -10.83 -5.14 12.73
C TYR A 60 -12.04 -4.85 11.81
N GLN A 61 -12.08 -3.67 11.19
CA GLN A 61 -13.18 -3.29 10.29
C GLN A 61 -13.24 -4.17 9.03
N PHE A 62 -12.08 -4.58 8.52
CA PHE A 62 -12.00 -5.50 7.39
C PHE A 62 -12.18 -6.98 7.80
N ARG A 63 -12.34 -7.27 9.09
CA ARG A 63 -12.39 -8.63 9.65
C ARG A 63 -11.19 -9.47 9.22
N ALA A 64 -10.05 -8.81 9.10
CA ALA A 64 -8.79 -9.41 8.70
C ALA A 64 -7.92 -9.62 9.93
N ASN A 65 -7.32 -10.79 10.02
CA ASN A 65 -6.32 -11.11 11.01
C ASN A 65 -5.19 -11.92 10.37
N TYR A 66 -4.06 -11.98 11.05
CA TYR A 66 -2.93 -12.81 10.67
C TYR A 66 -2.35 -13.45 11.93
N HIS A 67 -1.61 -14.51 11.74
CA HIS A 67 -0.88 -15.17 12.80
C HIS A 67 0.60 -15.22 12.46
N ILE A 68 1.44 -14.89 13.42
CA ILE A 68 2.88 -15.05 13.35
C ILE A 68 3.37 -15.66 14.65
N SER A 69 4.21 -16.67 14.56
CA SER A 69 4.79 -17.26 15.77
C SER A 69 5.87 -16.35 16.36
N PRO A 70 6.08 -16.39 17.70
CA PRO A 70 7.16 -15.63 18.33
C PRO A 70 8.56 -15.96 17.78
N SER A 71 8.75 -17.19 17.30
CA SER A 71 10.01 -17.63 16.69
C SER A 71 10.23 -17.02 15.31
N GLU A 72 9.18 -16.83 14.52
CA GLU A 72 9.23 -16.15 13.23
C GLU A 72 9.46 -14.65 13.40
N LEU A 73 8.76 -14.04 14.35
CA LEU A 73 8.94 -12.62 14.65
C LEU A 73 10.39 -12.28 15.04
N LYS A 74 11.05 -13.16 15.80
CA LYS A 74 12.45 -13.02 16.19
C LYS A 74 13.44 -13.11 15.01
N ARG A 75 13.03 -13.61 13.85
CA ARG A 75 13.86 -13.65 12.64
C ARG A 75 13.99 -12.29 11.96
N ILE A 76 13.11 -11.36 12.28
CA ILE A 76 13.20 -10.00 11.73
C ILE A 76 14.37 -9.29 12.44
N PRO A 77 15.42 -8.87 11.72
CA PRO A 77 16.53 -8.17 12.33
C PRO A 77 16.07 -6.85 12.95
N THR A 78 16.41 -6.62 14.20
CA THR A 78 16.01 -5.39 14.93
C THR A 78 16.88 -4.18 14.59
N LYS A 79 18.03 -4.39 13.92
CA LYS A 79 18.99 -3.35 13.52
C LYS A 79 19.60 -3.69 12.17
N GLY A 80 20.23 -2.69 11.56
CA GLY A 80 20.93 -2.81 10.29
C GLY A 80 20.01 -2.72 9.06
N PRO A 81 20.59 -2.60 7.87
CA PRO A 81 19.84 -2.51 6.62
C PRO A 81 19.16 -3.84 6.31
N VAL A 82 17.85 -3.80 6.04
CA VAL A 82 17.06 -4.98 5.71
C VAL A 82 16.17 -4.70 4.52
N VAL A 83 16.14 -5.60 3.55
CA VAL A 83 15.13 -5.62 2.50
C VAL A 83 14.16 -6.76 2.78
N LEU A 84 12.92 -6.42 3.11
CA LEU A 84 11.84 -7.37 3.32
C LEU A 84 11.01 -7.51 2.05
N VAL A 85 10.86 -8.73 1.61
CA VAL A 85 10.12 -9.07 0.39
C VAL A 85 8.90 -9.90 0.78
N SER A 86 7.73 -9.53 0.25
CA SER A 86 6.50 -10.26 0.49
C SER A 86 5.69 -10.45 -0.79
N ASN A 87 4.84 -11.49 -0.83
CA ASN A 87 3.81 -11.62 -1.85
C ASN A 87 2.71 -10.56 -1.64
N HIS A 88 1.85 -10.38 -2.66
CA HIS A 88 0.80 -9.36 -2.67
C HIS A 88 -0.54 -9.97 -3.09
N ALA A 89 -1.06 -10.87 -2.26
CA ALA A 89 -2.25 -11.64 -2.57
C ALA A 89 -3.56 -10.91 -2.27
N LEU A 90 -3.57 -10.08 -1.22
CA LEU A 90 -4.75 -9.42 -0.67
C LEU A 90 -4.78 -7.91 -0.94
N GLY A 91 -3.84 -7.39 -1.74
CA GLY A 91 -3.77 -5.98 -2.08
C GLY A 91 -3.49 -5.08 -0.86
N GLY A 92 -4.27 -4.02 -0.69
CA GLY A 92 -4.07 -3.06 0.40
C GLY A 92 -4.03 -3.68 1.80
N LEU A 93 -4.68 -4.85 2.01
CA LEU A 93 -4.65 -5.55 3.31
C LEU A 93 -3.26 -6.07 3.65
N ASP A 94 -2.49 -6.56 2.68
CA ASP A 94 -1.11 -7.02 2.91
C ASP A 94 -0.26 -5.87 3.45
N GLY A 95 -0.42 -4.67 2.86
CA GLY A 95 0.26 -3.48 3.33
C GLY A 95 -0.13 -3.10 4.77
N ILE A 96 -1.42 -3.14 5.10
CA ILE A 96 -1.92 -2.84 6.46
C ILE A 96 -1.39 -3.87 7.47
N MET A 97 -1.41 -5.17 7.14
CA MET A 97 -0.88 -6.24 7.98
C MET A 97 0.62 -6.06 8.21
N LEU A 98 1.36 -5.71 7.17
CA LEU A 98 2.80 -5.52 7.25
C LEU A 98 3.16 -4.30 8.11
N ILE A 99 2.43 -3.19 7.97
CA ILE A 99 2.60 -2.01 8.83
C ILE A 99 2.27 -2.37 10.28
N HIS A 100 1.14 -3.03 10.52
CA HIS A 100 0.73 -3.45 11.87
C HIS A 100 1.77 -4.36 12.53
N LEU A 101 2.38 -5.26 11.76
CA LEU A 101 3.43 -6.15 12.25
C LEU A 101 4.73 -5.41 12.59
N LEU A 102 5.16 -4.50 11.70
CA LEU A 102 6.49 -3.91 11.76
C LEU A 102 6.56 -2.66 12.62
N GLN A 103 5.45 -1.96 12.85
CA GLN A 103 5.46 -0.68 13.55
C GLN A 103 6.09 -0.74 14.95
N ASP A 104 5.99 -1.89 15.63
CA ASP A 104 6.55 -2.10 16.97
C ASP A 104 7.91 -2.80 16.95
N VAL A 105 8.22 -3.57 15.89
CA VAL A 105 9.47 -4.33 15.75
C VAL A 105 10.57 -3.48 15.12
N ARG A 106 10.23 -2.72 14.09
CA ARG A 106 11.13 -1.86 13.31
C ARG A 106 10.41 -0.54 12.99
N PRO A 107 10.32 0.38 13.95
CA PRO A 107 9.64 1.67 13.75
C PRO A 107 10.19 2.52 12.62
N ASP A 108 11.43 2.24 12.22
CA ASP A 108 12.12 2.86 11.10
C ASP A 108 11.73 2.31 9.72
N PHE A 109 10.97 1.21 9.65
CA PHE A 109 10.66 0.60 8.35
C PHE A 109 9.98 1.55 7.37
N LYS A 110 10.20 1.30 6.07
CA LYS A 110 9.50 1.95 4.96
C LYS A 110 8.95 0.90 4.01
N LEU A 111 7.76 1.17 3.48
CA LEU A 111 7.08 0.32 2.51
C LEU A 111 6.95 1.06 1.17
N MET A 112 7.39 0.43 0.09
CA MET A 112 7.12 0.94 -1.25
C MET A 112 5.64 0.83 -1.56
N ALA A 113 5.02 1.93 -1.92
CA ALA A 113 3.59 1.97 -2.20
C ALA A 113 3.26 2.95 -3.34
N ASN A 114 2.09 2.75 -3.94
CA ASN A 114 1.53 3.72 -4.86
C ASN A 114 1.34 5.08 -4.13
N PHE A 115 1.75 6.17 -4.76
CA PHE A 115 1.65 7.53 -4.22
C PHE A 115 0.24 7.90 -3.72
N ILE A 116 -0.83 7.24 -4.21
CA ILE A 116 -2.20 7.43 -3.72
C ILE A 116 -2.32 7.07 -2.23
N LEU A 117 -1.56 6.06 -1.77
CA LEU A 117 -1.59 5.62 -0.38
C LEU A 117 -0.94 6.61 0.59
N GLU A 118 -0.10 7.53 0.09
CA GLU A 118 0.43 8.64 0.90
C GLU A 118 -0.66 9.60 1.40
N ARG A 119 -1.88 9.52 0.82
CA ARG A 119 -3.06 10.27 1.28
C ARG A 119 -3.61 9.73 2.61
N VAL A 120 -3.26 8.51 3.00
CA VAL A 120 -3.60 7.95 4.30
C VAL A 120 -2.72 8.61 5.35
N THR A 121 -3.19 9.72 5.91
CA THR A 121 -2.41 10.64 6.74
C THR A 121 -1.66 9.93 7.87
N LEU A 122 -2.32 9.00 8.58
CA LEU A 122 -1.73 8.28 9.70
C LEU A 122 -0.72 7.19 9.27
N LEU A 123 -0.72 6.79 8.00
CA LEU A 123 0.22 5.79 7.48
C LEU A 123 1.31 6.40 6.59
N LYS A 124 1.20 7.69 6.27
CA LYS A 124 2.11 8.38 5.34
C LYS A 124 3.58 8.21 5.70
N LYS A 125 3.90 8.22 7.00
CA LYS A 125 5.29 8.08 7.48
C LYS A 125 5.94 6.75 7.08
N TRP A 126 5.13 5.71 6.82
CA TRP A 126 5.61 4.38 6.45
C TRP A 126 5.85 4.22 4.96
N PHE A 127 5.36 5.13 4.11
CA PHE A 127 5.40 4.96 2.66
C PHE A 127 6.57 5.69 2.01
N ILE A 128 7.15 5.02 1.01
CA ILE A 128 7.93 5.65 -0.06
C ILE A 128 7.07 5.52 -1.32
N GLY A 129 6.55 6.66 -1.80
CA GLY A 129 5.65 6.71 -2.95
C GLY A 129 6.36 6.46 -4.26
N VAL A 130 5.78 5.61 -5.09
CA VAL A 130 6.16 5.41 -6.49
C VAL A 130 4.95 5.59 -7.38
N ASN A 131 5.16 6.00 -8.61
CA ASN A 131 4.09 6.12 -9.60
C ASN A 131 4.05 4.85 -10.48
N PRO A 132 3.10 3.93 -10.27
CA PRO A 132 3.00 2.71 -11.05
C PRO A 132 2.41 2.92 -12.45
N PHE A 133 1.89 4.12 -12.76
CA PHE A 133 1.27 4.46 -14.04
C PHE A 133 2.24 5.14 -15.01
N ASP A 134 3.49 5.26 -14.61
CA ASP A 134 4.52 5.88 -15.44
C ASP A 134 5.39 4.78 -16.03
N ASP A 135 5.12 4.43 -17.29
CA ASP A 135 5.82 3.36 -18.02
C ASP A 135 7.30 3.69 -18.28
N SER A 136 7.74 4.92 -18.00
CA SER A 136 9.15 5.27 -18.11
C SER A 136 9.89 4.94 -16.81
N LEU A 137 10.78 3.95 -16.87
CA LEU A 137 11.76 3.67 -15.80
C LEU A 137 12.62 4.89 -15.44
N THR A 138 12.57 5.93 -16.26
CA THR A 138 13.31 7.18 -16.13
C THR A 138 12.47 8.32 -15.56
N SER A 139 11.22 8.06 -15.11
CA SER A 139 10.42 9.13 -14.53
C SER A 139 11.09 9.67 -13.27
N LYS A 140 11.10 10.99 -13.14
CA LYS A 140 11.70 11.67 -11.98
C LYS A 140 11.12 11.20 -10.65
N SER A 141 9.87 10.76 -10.63
CA SER A 141 9.18 10.24 -9.44
C SER A 141 9.70 8.86 -9.04
N SER A 142 9.92 7.96 -10.00
CA SER A 142 10.45 6.61 -9.74
C SER A 142 11.91 6.66 -9.28
N ILE A 143 12.75 7.47 -9.94
CA ILE A 143 14.15 7.69 -9.54
C ILE A 143 14.21 8.31 -8.13
N GLY A 144 13.31 9.24 -7.82
CA GLY A 144 13.21 9.86 -6.50
C GLY A 144 12.90 8.84 -5.40
N GLY A 145 11.95 7.96 -5.65
CA GLY A 145 11.61 6.86 -4.75
C GLY A 145 12.79 5.91 -4.50
N PHE A 146 13.46 5.47 -5.56
CA PHE A 146 14.65 4.60 -5.44
C PHE A 146 15.78 5.25 -4.64
N ARG A 147 16.05 6.54 -4.85
CA ARG A 147 17.05 7.27 -4.06
C ARG A 147 16.68 7.33 -2.58
N GLN A 148 15.40 7.47 -2.27
CA GLN A 148 14.93 7.44 -0.88
C GLN A 148 15.16 6.06 -0.26
N VAL A 149 14.87 4.97 -1.00
CA VAL A 149 15.12 3.60 -0.55
C VAL A 149 16.61 3.39 -0.25
N LEU A 150 17.49 3.76 -1.18
CA LEU A 150 18.94 3.60 -0.99
C LEU A 150 19.44 4.34 0.25
N ARG A 151 19.06 5.63 0.40
CA ARG A 151 19.42 6.41 1.58
C ARG A 151 18.88 5.80 2.88
N HIS A 152 17.67 5.25 2.83
CA HIS A 152 17.07 4.62 3.99
C HIS A 152 17.84 3.37 4.42
N LEU A 153 18.27 2.54 3.46
CA LEU A 153 19.12 1.36 3.72
C LEU A 153 20.52 1.76 4.17
N GLU A 154 21.13 2.81 3.59
CA GLU A 154 22.44 3.35 4.02
C GLU A 154 22.41 3.84 5.48
N ASN A 155 21.23 4.21 5.99
CA ASN A 155 21.01 4.59 7.38
C ASN A 155 20.47 3.44 8.25
N ASP A 156 20.83 2.20 7.93
CA ASP A 156 20.43 1.00 8.68
C ASP A 156 18.91 0.74 8.73
N GLY A 157 18.13 1.33 7.83
CA GLY A 157 16.69 1.21 7.79
C GLY A 157 16.19 -0.12 7.23
N LEU A 158 14.94 -0.50 7.59
CA LEU A 158 14.24 -1.61 6.96
C LEU A 158 13.37 -1.09 5.83
N PHE A 159 13.54 -1.67 4.65
CA PHE A 159 12.72 -1.39 3.48
C PHE A 159 11.90 -2.62 3.09
N ALA A 160 10.59 -2.45 2.92
CA ALA A 160 9.67 -3.51 2.53
C ALA A 160 9.12 -3.26 1.12
N VAL A 161 8.96 -4.31 0.35
CA VAL A 161 8.45 -4.24 -1.02
C VAL A 161 7.65 -5.48 -1.40
N PHE A 162 6.67 -5.28 -2.27
CA PHE A 162 5.94 -6.33 -2.98
C PHE A 162 6.46 -6.40 -4.41
N PRO A 163 7.39 -7.32 -4.74
CA PRO A 163 8.09 -7.31 -6.03
C PRO A 163 7.18 -7.52 -7.23
N ALA A 164 6.04 -8.19 -7.03
CA ALA A 164 5.06 -8.38 -8.09
C ALA A 164 4.49 -7.04 -8.62
N GLY A 165 4.57 -5.96 -7.83
CA GLY A 165 4.07 -4.62 -8.18
C GLY A 165 2.55 -4.52 -8.32
N GLU A 166 1.88 -5.65 -8.41
CA GLU A 166 0.43 -5.78 -8.57
C GLU A 166 -0.12 -6.91 -7.68
N VAL A 167 -1.41 -6.85 -7.37
CA VAL A 167 -2.10 -7.91 -6.63
C VAL A 167 -2.10 -9.20 -7.44
N ALA A 168 -1.78 -10.32 -6.79
CA ALA A 168 -1.74 -11.63 -7.44
C ALA A 168 -3.10 -11.97 -8.07
N SER A 169 -3.11 -12.20 -9.38
CA SER A 169 -4.30 -12.62 -10.12
C SER A 169 -4.19 -14.09 -10.56
N LYS A 170 -5.30 -14.82 -10.48
CA LYS A 170 -5.37 -16.24 -10.92
C LYS A 170 -5.15 -16.42 -12.43
N LEU A 171 -5.06 -15.33 -13.20
CA LEU A 171 -5.03 -15.36 -14.67
C LEU A 171 -3.61 -15.37 -15.27
N LYS A 172 -2.56 -15.14 -14.49
CA LYS A 172 -1.20 -15.33 -15.02
C LYS A 172 -0.85 -16.83 -14.96
N LYS A 173 -0.81 -17.47 -16.13
CA LYS A 173 -0.19 -18.79 -16.29
C LYS A 173 1.18 -18.76 -15.61
N GLN A 174 1.40 -19.71 -14.70
CA GLN A 174 2.74 -19.96 -14.17
C GLN A 174 3.66 -20.24 -15.35
N VAL A 175 4.67 -19.39 -15.53
CA VAL A 175 5.80 -19.74 -16.39
C VAL A 175 6.55 -20.84 -15.65
N PRO A 176 6.75 -22.03 -16.24
CA PRO A 176 7.59 -23.04 -15.61
C PRO A 176 8.97 -22.43 -15.39
N ILE A 177 9.48 -22.58 -14.19
CA ILE A 177 10.89 -22.29 -13.89
C ILE A 177 11.61 -23.59 -14.25
N ASP A 178 12.28 -23.59 -15.42
CA ASP A 178 13.21 -24.67 -15.82
C ASP A 178 14.49 -24.57 -14.98
#